data_fbd4ae0fd7c5ef489c790afcd5017863
#
_entry.id   fbd4ae0fd7c5ef489c790afcd5017863
#
_cell.length_a   1.000
_cell.length_b   1.000
_cell.length_c   1.000
_cell.angle_alpha   90.00
_cell.angle_beta   90.00
_cell.angle_gamma   90.00
#
_symmetry.space_group_name_H-M   'P 1'
#
loop_
_entity.id
_entity.type
_entity.pdbx_description
1 polymer ?
#
loop_
_entity_poly.entity_id
_entity_poly.type
_entity_poly.pdbx_seq_one_letter_code
_entity_poly.pdbx_strand_id
1 'polypeptide(L)'
;MSKEFRKKLFVVAIAIFLCNSALLAQQLPLFSQYMMNDFYINPAIAGTKDYAPIVIGVHKQWVGMKEAPSTQTVSGHTSLYHKTMGLGGILFHDKYGPASEIGFKAIYSYIFRITRHDNISLGLSAECYQYKLDQRNFDPTWYDDPSLTYLIEKTIIPDASFGVYAYGKHYYASLTAANLFQSKMKVNQNIKENKMVRHYFLFGGYRFVFEKSKKTDFELEPSIMIKTTEKTLPQFDINLKFFIKQDYWFGISVRPGDSFIANVGVKYKQYYFGYAYDVTFSDLSNYTWGSQEFIFGVNIGENSRKHRSFF
;
A
#
# COMPACT_ATOMS: atom_id res chain seq x y z
N MET A 1 -30.82 2.95 21.96
CA MET A 1 -30.52 3.85 20.82
C MET A 1 -31.81 4.10 20.04
N SER A 2 -32.33 5.35 20.08
CA SER A 2 -33.66 5.68 19.55
C SER A 2 -33.71 5.50 18.01
N LYS A 3 -34.92 5.18 17.47
CA LYS A 3 -35.14 5.07 16.00
C LYS A 3 -34.74 6.35 15.25
N GLU A 4 -34.88 7.49 15.87
CA GLU A 4 -34.47 8.80 15.35
C GLU A 4 -32.93 8.93 15.20
N PHE A 5 -32.17 8.44 16.17
CA PHE A 5 -30.71 8.46 16.11
C PHE A 5 -30.17 7.56 14.97
N ARG A 6 -30.79 6.40 14.76
CA ARG A 6 -30.44 5.49 13.65
C ARG A 6 -30.76 6.13 12.27
N LYS A 7 -31.89 6.84 12.15
CA LYS A 7 -32.21 7.58 10.91
C LYS A 7 -31.23 8.71 10.63
N LYS A 8 -30.88 9.50 11.66
CA LYS A 8 -29.88 10.58 11.51
C LYS A 8 -28.50 10.02 11.13
N LEU A 9 -28.07 8.92 11.76
CA LEU A 9 -26.81 8.25 11.42
C LEU A 9 -26.82 7.72 9.98
N PHE A 10 -27.94 7.17 9.52
CA PHE A 10 -28.10 6.67 8.15
C PHE A 10 -28.10 7.81 7.12
N VAL A 11 -28.75 8.94 7.41
CA VAL A 11 -28.75 10.13 6.56
C VAL A 11 -27.37 10.77 6.47
N VAL A 12 -26.63 10.84 7.58
CA VAL A 12 -25.24 11.33 7.60
C VAL A 12 -24.32 10.38 6.83
N ALA A 13 -24.49 9.07 6.94
CA ALA A 13 -23.74 8.10 6.16
C ALA A 13 -24.02 8.22 4.64
N ILE A 14 -25.27 8.44 4.24
CA ILE A 14 -25.64 8.70 2.85
C ILE A 14 -25.10 10.05 2.36
N ALA A 15 -25.14 11.11 3.18
CA ALA A 15 -24.60 12.42 2.81
C ALA A 15 -23.09 12.39 2.61
N ILE A 16 -22.35 11.63 3.43
CA ILE A 16 -20.90 11.37 3.26
C ILE A 16 -20.63 10.58 1.97
N PHE A 17 -21.52 9.65 1.61
CA PHE A 17 -21.41 8.83 0.39
C PHE A 17 -21.67 9.62 -0.91
N LEU A 18 -22.47 10.69 -0.85
CA LEU A 18 -22.85 11.51 -2.00
C LEU A 18 -21.88 12.67 -2.31
N CYS A 19 -20.94 13.00 -1.41
CA CYS A 19 -19.94 14.05 -1.64
C CYS A 19 -18.74 13.55 -2.47
N ASN A 20 -18.99 13.08 -3.70
CA ASN A 20 -17.91 12.77 -4.66
C ASN A 20 -17.55 14.02 -5.46
N SER A 21 -16.68 14.86 -4.92
CA SER A 21 -15.98 15.87 -5.72
C SER A 21 -14.72 15.24 -6.30
N ALA A 22 -14.64 15.07 -7.61
CA ALA A 22 -13.45 14.62 -8.32
C ALA A 22 -12.35 15.69 -8.19
N LEU A 23 -11.54 15.59 -7.16
CA LEU A 23 -10.30 16.35 -7.03
C LEU A 23 -9.16 15.47 -7.54
N LEU A 24 -8.58 15.87 -8.66
CA LEU A 24 -7.38 15.26 -9.21
C LEU A 24 -6.21 15.57 -8.26
N ALA A 25 -5.73 14.59 -7.54
CA ALA A 25 -4.53 14.69 -6.72
C ALA A 25 -3.58 13.55 -7.08
N GLN A 26 -2.29 13.85 -7.10
CA GLN A 26 -1.25 12.84 -7.22
C GLN A 26 -1.43 11.80 -6.12
N GLN A 27 -1.62 10.55 -6.50
CA GLN A 27 -1.76 9.44 -5.57
C GLN A 27 -0.46 8.63 -5.57
N LEU A 28 0.03 8.28 -4.37
CA LEU A 28 1.07 7.27 -4.27
C LEU A 28 0.53 5.93 -4.80
N PRO A 29 1.35 5.17 -5.55
CA PRO A 29 0.96 3.85 -6.00
C PRO A 29 0.62 2.97 -4.82
N LEU A 30 -0.55 2.35 -4.85
CA LEU A 30 -1.02 1.45 -3.81
C LEU A 30 -1.22 0.07 -4.39
N PHE A 31 -0.67 -0.93 -3.72
CA PHE A 31 -0.90 -2.33 -4.05
C PHE A 31 -2.28 -2.75 -3.57
N SER A 32 -2.97 -3.53 -4.38
CA SER A 32 -4.28 -4.11 -4.04
C SER A 32 -4.17 -5.17 -2.96
N GLN A 33 -3.02 -5.87 -2.90
CA GLN A 33 -2.68 -6.84 -1.86
C GLN A 33 -1.78 -6.22 -0.78
N TYR A 34 -2.01 -4.97 -0.38
CA TYR A 34 -1.17 -4.27 0.59
C TYR A 34 -0.98 -5.04 1.90
N MET A 35 -1.97 -5.87 2.31
CA MET A 35 -1.86 -6.69 3.50
C MET A 35 -0.84 -7.85 3.37
N MET A 36 -0.34 -8.13 2.16
CA MET A 36 0.74 -9.11 1.94
C MET A 36 2.13 -8.44 1.91
N ASN A 37 2.17 -7.11 1.77
CA ASN A 37 3.36 -6.28 1.84
C ASN A 37 3.05 -4.96 2.56
N ASP A 38 2.53 -5.07 3.77
CA ASP A 38 2.18 -3.97 4.66
C ASP A 38 3.39 -3.09 5.02
N PHE A 39 4.59 -3.68 5.03
CA PHE A 39 5.86 -2.99 5.20
C PHE A 39 6.12 -1.90 4.14
N TYR A 40 5.60 -2.05 2.92
CA TYR A 40 5.71 -1.03 1.88
C TYR A 40 5.03 0.30 2.29
N ILE A 41 3.98 0.22 3.10
CA ILE A 41 3.18 1.37 3.54
C ILE A 41 3.71 1.93 4.86
N ASN A 42 4.04 1.07 5.84
CA ASN A 42 4.39 1.51 7.18
C ASN A 42 5.80 1.09 7.60
N PRO A 43 6.72 2.04 7.81
CA PRO A 43 8.08 1.75 8.25
C PRO A 43 8.15 1.09 9.64
N ALA A 44 7.13 1.26 10.49
CA ALA A 44 7.08 0.65 11.81
C ALA A 44 6.92 -0.88 11.79
N ILE A 45 6.63 -1.47 10.63
CA ILE A 45 6.50 -2.92 10.45
C ILE A 45 7.87 -3.60 10.34
N ALA A 46 8.94 -2.85 10.07
CA ALA A 46 10.27 -3.41 10.04
C ALA A 46 10.58 -4.19 11.33
N GLY A 47 11.10 -5.42 11.18
CA GLY A 47 11.52 -6.25 12.32
C GLY A 47 10.41 -6.82 13.19
N THR A 48 9.13 -6.62 12.89
CA THR A 48 8.02 -7.15 13.69
C THR A 48 7.79 -8.65 13.51
N LYS A 49 8.33 -9.22 12.43
CA LYS A 49 8.23 -10.66 12.12
C LYS A 49 9.34 -11.45 12.80
N ASP A 50 9.08 -12.75 13.04
CA ASP A 50 10.06 -13.70 13.56
C ASP A 50 11.06 -14.22 12.50
N TYR A 51 10.91 -13.79 11.27
CA TYR A 51 11.70 -14.13 10.09
C TYR A 51 12.00 -12.86 9.29
N ALA A 52 12.89 -12.97 8.32
CA ALA A 52 13.18 -11.86 7.40
C ALA A 52 12.42 -12.06 6.08
N PRO A 53 11.29 -11.38 5.84
CA PRO A 53 10.59 -11.44 4.58
C PRO A 53 11.33 -10.62 3.52
N ILE A 54 11.40 -11.19 2.31
CA ILE A 54 11.76 -10.48 1.08
C ILE A 54 10.57 -10.60 0.14
N VAL A 55 10.07 -9.48 -0.36
CA VAL A 55 8.86 -9.42 -1.18
C VAL A 55 9.15 -8.69 -2.47
N ILE A 56 8.79 -9.31 -3.59
CA ILE A 56 8.78 -8.71 -4.92
C ILE A 56 7.33 -8.51 -5.31
N GLY A 57 6.97 -7.30 -5.69
CA GLY A 57 5.63 -6.94 -6.15
C GLY A 57 5.67 -6.31 -7.53
N VAL A 58 4.72 -6.68 -8.37
CA VAL A 58 4.48 -6.07 -9.68
C VAL A 58 2.99 -5.76 -9.78
N HIS A 59 2.66 -4.49 -9.94
CA HIS A 59 1.29 -4.03 -10.12
C HIS A 59 1.17 -3.29 -11.45
N LYS A 60 0.30 -3.78 -12.31
CA LYS A 60 -0.02 -3.16 -13.61
C LYS A 60 -1.47 -2.73 -13.58
N GLN A 61 -1.67 -1.42 -13.52
CA GLN A 61 -3.01 -0.83 -13.51
C GLN A 61 -3.55 -0.71 -14.93
N TRP A 62 -4.87 -0.75 -15.09
CA TRP A 62 -5.63 -0.46 -16.31
C TRP A 62 -5.04 -1.12 -17.55
N VAL A 63 -4.88 -2.43 -17.50
CA VAL A 63 -4.32 -3.23 -18.62
C VAL A 63 -5.13 -2.98 -19.88
N GLY A 64 -4.44 -2.76 -21.00
CA GLY A 64 -5.04 -2.40 -22.29
C GLY A 64 -4.93 -0.91 -22.64
N MET A 65 -4.77 -0.04 -21.66
CA MET A 65 -4.56 1.39 -21.90
C MET A 65 -3.10 1.67 -22.26
N LYS A 66 -2.89 2.60 -23.20
CA LYS A 66 -1.55 3.08 -23.55
C LYS A 66 -0.95 3.82 -22.37
N GLU A 67 0.32 3.52 -22.05
CA GLU A 67 1.08 4.15 -20.98
C GLU A 67 0.44 4.00 -19.56
N ALA A 68 -0.34 2.94 -19.39
CA ALA A 68 -0.96 2.61 -18.11
C ALA A 68 0.07 2.46 -16.98
N PRO A 69 -0.28 2.83 -15.74
CA PRO A 69 0.63 2.77 -14.61
C PRO A 69 1.18 1.36 -14.35
N SER A 70 2.47 1.28 -14.03
CA SER A 70 3.15 0.04 -13.69
C SER A 70 4.14 0.27 -12.57
N THR A 71 3.90 -0.37 -11.43
CA THR A 71 4.73 -0.29 -10.24
C THR A 71 5.44 -1.61 -9.99
N GLN A 72 6.74 -1.54 -9.76
CA GLN A 72 7.58 -2.68 -9.40
C GLN A 72 8.29 -2.38 -8.09
N THR A 73 8.32 -3.34 -7.18
CA THR A 73 8.95 -3.17 -5.87
C THR A 73 9.72 -4.40 -5.46
N VAL A 74 10.80 -4.16 -4.73
CA VAL A 74 11.49 -5.17 -3.94
C VAL A 74 11.63 -4.62 -2.54
N SER A 75 11.14 -5.33 -1.56
CA SER A 75 11.17 -4.93 -0.16
C SER A 75 11.66 -6.05 0.72
N GLY A 76 12.31 -5.71 1.83
CA GLY A 76 12.72 -6.69 2.81
C GLY A 76 13.09 -6.03 4.12
N HIS A 77 12.87 -6.76 5.21
CA HIS A 77 13.23 -6.29 6.54
C HIS A 77 13.60 -7.46 7.46
N THR A 78 14.29 -7.12 8.53
CA THR A 78 14.67 -8.10 9.55
C THR A 78 14.67 -7.46 10.94
N SER A 79 14.49 -8.29 11.96
CA SER A 79 14.64 -7.86 13.34
C SER A 79 16.11 -7.94 13.77
N LEU A 80 16.53 -6.98 14.57
CA LEU A 80 17.83 -6.91 15.22
C LEU A 80 17.65 -6.86 16.72
N TYR A 81 18.76 -7.13 17.43
CA TYR A 81 18.90 -6.92 18.86
C TYR A 81 17.73 -7.44 19.69
N HIS A 82 17.60 -8.77 19.77
CA HIS A 82 16.54 -9.44 20.54
C HIS A 82 15.11 -9.01 20.17
N LYS A 83 14.90 -8.64 18.89
CA LYS A 83 13.59 -8.20 18.36
C LYS A 83 13.08 -6.88 18.95
N THR A 84 13.97 -6.01 19.37
CA THR A 84 13.60 -4.65 19.82
C THR A 84 13.80 -3.61 18.73
N MET A 85 14.57 -3.93 17.70
CA MET A 85 14.87 -3.04 16.58
C MET A 85 14.59 -3.76 15.27
N GLY A 86 14.15 -3.01 14.28
CA GLY A 86 13.98 -3.47 12.91
C GLY A 86 14.77 -2.62 11.93
N LEU A 87 15.37 -3.28 10.94
CA LEU A 87 15.96 -2.64 9.76
C LEU A 87 15.31 -3.20 8.51
N GLY A 88 15.17 -2.36 7.51
CA GLY A 88 14.65 -2.79 6.23
C GLY A 88 14.95 -1.82 5.12
N GLY A 89 14.61 -2.24 3.91
CA GLY A 89 14.76 -1.43 2.73
C GLY A 89 13.70 -1.75 1.68
N ILE A 90 13.42 -0.78 0.85
CA ILE A 90 12.50 -0.89 -0.27
C ILE A 90 13.18 -0.25 -1.49
N LEU A 91 13.19 -0.98 -2.60
CA LEU A 91 13.48 -0.46 -3.93
C LEU A 91 12.17 -0.41 -4.70
N PHE A 92 11.95 0.66 -5.44
CA PHE A 92 10.75 0.80 -6.26
C PHE A 92 11.05 1.48 -7.59
N HIS A 93 10.29 1.08 -8.58
CA HIS A 93 10.20 1.72 -9.87
C HIS A 93 8.72 1.86 -10.22
N ASP A 94 8.29 3.09 -10.42
CA ASP A 94 6.93 3.43 -10.82
C ASP A 94 6.95 4.20 -12.14
N LYS A 95 6.04 3.84 -13.04
CA LYS A 95 5.87 4.50 -14.34
C LYS A 95 4.40 4.77 -14.55
N TYR A 96 4.05 6.01 -14.88
CA TYR A 96 2.68 6.44 -15.15
C TYR A 96 2.67 7.53 -16.22
N GLY A 97 2.14 7.20 -17.41
CA GLY A 97 2.21 8.08 -18.57
C GLY A 97 3.66 8.44 -18.92
N PRO A 98 3.96 9.73 -19.14
CA PRO A 98 5.30 10.22 -19.44
C PRO A 98 6.22 10.31 -18.22
N ALA A 99 5.66 10.14 -17.02
CA ALA A 99 6.40 10.24 -15.77
C ALA A 99 6.89 8.87 -15.29
N SER A 100 8.04 8.86 -14.62
CA SER A 100 8.56 7.68 -13.93
C SER A 100 9.37 8.06 -12.70
N GLU A 101 9.34 7.20 -11.70
CA GLU A 101 10.06 7.34 -10.45
C GLU A 101 10.85 6.05 -10.18
N ILE A 102 12.10 6.21 -9.80
CA ILE A 102 12.93 5.11 -9.30
C ILE A 102 13.61 5.55 -8.03
N GLY A 103 13.56 4.73 -6.99
CA GLY A 103 14.12 5.12 -5.72
C GLY A 103 14.27 4.00 -4.72
N PHE A 104 14.77 4.41 -3.58
CA PHE A 104 14.93 3.52 -2.43
C PHE A 104 14.45 4.19 -1.14
N LYS A 105 14.06 3.35 -0.19
CA LYS A 105 13.75 3.73 1.20
C LYS A 105 14.64 2.90 2.12
N ALA A 106 15.34 3.57 3.03
CA ALA A 106 16.03 2.95 4.15
C ALA A 106 15.17 3.10 5.40
N ILE A 107 14.92 2.03 6.12
CA ILE A 107 13.90 1.98 7.17
C ILE A 107 14.52 1.48 8.46
N TYR A 108 14.22 2.16 9.56
CA TYR A 108 14.52 1.77 10.92
C TYR A 108 13.26 1.82 11.77
N SER A 109 13.11 0.85 12.67
CA SER A 109 12.03 0.82 13.65
C SER A 109 12.52 0.45 15.04
N TYR A 110 11.75 0.86 16.03
CA TYR A 110 11.96 0.47 17.42
C TYR A 110 10.67 -0.13 17.98
N ILE A 111 10.77 -1.31 18.59
CA ILE A 111 9.63 -2.12 19.04
C ILE A 111 9.59 -2.11 20.57
N PHE A 112 8.51 -1.57 21.10
CA PHE A 112 8.18 -1.57 22.53
C PHE A 112 7.28 -2.75 22.86
N ARG A 113 7.71 -3.61 23.77
CA ARG A 113 6.88 -4.68 24.28
C ARG A 113 6.03 -4.15 25.45
N ILE A 114 4.72 -4.05 25.24
CA ILE A 114 3.77 -3.55 26.24
C ILE A 114 3.32 -4.67 27.18
N THR A 115 2.96 -5.81 26.60
CA THR A 115 2.61 -7.02 27.34
C THR A 115 3.37 -8.23 26.77
N ARG A 116 3.03 -9.44 27.21
CA ARG A 116 3.61 -10.66 26.62
C ARG A 116 3.22 -10.88 25.16
N HIS A 117 2.11 -10.29 24.74
CA HIS A 117 1.52 -10.52 23.41
C HIS A 117 1.33 -9.24 22.61
N ASP A 118 1.33 -8.08 23.24
CA ASP A 118 1.05 -6.82 22.60
C ASP A 118 2.30 -5.95 22.53
N ASN A 119 2.54 -5.41 21.32
CA ASN A 119 3.69 -4.60 21.01
C ASN A 119 3.24 -3.32 20.29
N ILE A 120 4.02 -2.27 20.47
CA ILE A 120 3.91 -1.03 19.69
C ILE A 120 5.27 -0.79 19.05
N SER A 121 5.29 -0.57 17.75
CA SER A 121 6.48 -0.23 16.99
C SER A 121 6.37 1.19 16.45
N LEU A 122 7.47 1.93 16.51
CA LEU A 122 7.64 3.23 15.86
C LEU A 122 8.68 3.06 14.77
N GLY A 123 8.41 3.61 13.58
CA GLY A 123 9.29 3.47 12.43
C GLY A 123 9.51 4.79 11.72
N LEU A 124 10.72 4.93 11.18
CA LEU A 124 11.13 6.03 10.33
C LEU A 124 11.70 5.48 9.04
N SER A 125 11.41 6.12 7.92
CA SER A 125 12.09 5.90 6.65
C SER A 125 12.79 7.16 6.18
N ALA A 126 13.99 6.99 5.63
CA ALA A 126 14.65 7.98 4.79
C ALA A 126 14.52 7.50 3.34
N GLU A 127 14.05 8.39 2.47
CA GLU A 127 13.68 8.08 1.10
C GLU A 127 14.45 8.97 0.14
N CYS A 128 14.89 8.39 -0.96
CA CYS A 128 15.51 9.15 -2.05
C CYS A 128 15.08 8.52 -3.37
N TYR A 129 14.51 9.33 -4.24
CA TYR A 129 14.09 8.87 -5.55
C TYR A 129 14.34 9.91 -6.65
N GLN A 130 14.55 9.42 -7.87
CA GLN A 130 14.64 10.23 -9.06
C GLN A 130 13.27 10.24 -9.75
N TYR A 131 12.69 11.42 -9.83
CA TYR A 131 11.55 11.69 -10.70
C TYR A 131 12.06 12.06 -12.10
N LYS A 132 11.46 11.46 -13.12
CA LYS A 132 11.75 11.72 -14.53
C LYS A 132 10.44 12.03 -15.25
N LEU A 133 10.40 13.13 -16.00
CA LEU A 133 9.32 13.49 -16.90
C LEU A 133 9.87 13.53 -18.32
N ASP A 134 9.30 12.69 -19.20
CA ASP A 134 9.72 12.60 -20.62
C ASP A 134 8.66 13.24 -21.51
N GLN A 135 8.91 14.47 -21.93
CA GLN A 135 7.98 15.27 -22.72
C GLN A 135 8.21 15.18 -24.24
N ARG A 136 9.16 14.37 -24.71
CA ARG A 136 9.57 14.32 -26.11
C ARG A 136 8.48 13.83 -27.07
N ASN A 137 7.53 13.06 -26.59
CA ASN A 137 6.46 12.45 -27.37
C ASN A 137 5.12 13.17 -27.23
N PHE A 138 5.10 14.38 -26.66
CA PHE A 138 3.88 15.17 -26.61
C PHE A 138 3.51 15.71 -27.99
N ASP A 139 2.20 15.88 -28.21
CA ASP A 139 1.67 16.33 -29.48
C ASP A 139 2.20 17.74 -29.83
N PRO A 140 2.83 17.92 -30.99
CA PRO A 140 3.37 19.21 -31.40
C PRO A 140 2.32 20.31 -31.59
N THR A 141 1.04 20.02 -31.63
CA THR A 141 -0.02 21.03 -31.65
C THR A 141 -0.08 21.92 -30.41
N TRP A 142 0.63 21.55 -29.33
CA TRP A 142 0.72 22.28 -28.08
C TRP A 142 1.99 23.12 -27.94
N TYR A 143 2.63 23.48 -29.06
CA TYR A 143 3.88 24.26 -29.05
C TYR A 143 3.83 25.57 -28.28
N ASP A 144 2.65 26.18 -28.13
CA ASP A 144 2.48 27.45 -27.45
C ASP A 144 2.24 27.30 -25.92
N ASP A 145 2.27 26.07 -25.37
CA ASP A 145 2.14 25.87 -23.92
C ASP A 145 3.52 26.08 -23.23
N PRO A 146 3.67 27.19 -22.46
CA PRO A 146 4.93 27.47 -21.77
C PRO A 146 5.30 26.46 -20.69
N SER A 147 4.39 25.53 -20.35
CA SER A 147 4.65 24.45 -19.42
C SER A 147 5.37 23.27 -20.06
N LEU A 148 5.43 23.18 -21.39
CA LEU A 148 6.07 22.10 -22.12
C LEU A 148 7.47 22.50 -22.57
N THR A 149 8.46 21.70 -22.16
CA THR A 149 9.86 21.91 -22.54
C THR A 149 10.30 21.01 -23.69
N TYR A 150 9.52 19.98 -24.05
CA TYR A 150 9.83 18.92 -25.02
C TYR A 150 11.16 18.20 -24.73
N LEU A 151 11.59 18.22 -23.49
CA LEU A 151 12.85 17.63 -23.03
C LEU A 151 12.58 16.50 -22.03
N ILE A 152 13.64 15.84 -21.63
CA ILE A 152 13.63 14.94 -20.48
C ILE A 152 14.08 15.73 -19.28
N GLU A 153 13.19 15.89 -18.31
CA GLU A 153 13.51 16.52 -17.04
C GLU A 153 13.69 15.46 -15.96
N LYS A 154 14.69 15.67 -15.11
CA LYS A 154 14.99 14.77 -13.99
C LYS A 154 15.24 15.58 -12.73
N THR A 155 14.70 15.14 -11.61
CA THR A 155 14.97 15.73 -10.30
C THR A 155 15.13 14.64 -9.26
N ILE A 156 16.03 14.86 -8.28
CA ILE A 156 16.20 13.98 -7.13
C ILE A 156 15.38 14.55 -5.99
N ILE A 157 14.59 13.72 -5.35
CA ILE A 157 13.64 14.10 -4.31
C ILE A 157 13.98 13.30 -3.06
N PRO A 158 14.56 13.95 -2.03
CA PRO A 158 14.65 13.37 -0.70
C PRO A 158 13.33 13.54 0.03
N ASP A 159 12.90 12.51 0.76
CA ASP A 159 11.72 12.56 1.63
C ASP A 159 11.89 11.64 2.83
N ALA A 160 10.91 11.63 3.72
CA ALA A 160 10.86 10.78 4.89
C ALA A 160 9.42 10.35 5.17
N SER A 161 9.27 9.21 5.85
CA SER A 161 7.98 8.77 6.37
C SER A 161 8.11 8.36 7.84
N PHE A 162 7.03 8.51 8.58
CA PHE A 162 6.91 8.07 9.96
C PHE A 162 5.72 7.13 10.10
N GLY A 163 5.88 6.09 10.91
CA GLY A 163 4.82 5.13 11.17
C GLY A 163 4.73 4.71 12.62
N VAL A 164 3.52 4.33 13.01
CA VAL A 164 3.19 3.66 14.26
C VAL A 164 2.46 2.36 13.93
N TYR A 165 2.84 1.28 14.58
CA TYR A 165 2.21 -0.02 14.39
C TYR A 165 1.99 -0.70 15.73
N ALA A 166 0.72 -0.93 16.08
CA ALA A 166 0.32 -1.68 17.26
C ALA A 166 -0.16 -3.06 16.83
N TYR A 167 0.36 -4.12 17.43
CA TYR A 167 0.01 -5.47 17.03
C TYR A 167 0.05 -6.45 18.20
N GLY A 168 -0.83 -7.42 18.13
CA GLY A 168 -0.95 -8.51 19.06
C GLY A 168 -1.09 -9.85 18.34
N LYS A 169 -1.55 -10.88 19.05
CA LYS A 169 -1.71 -12.22 18.47
C LYS A 169 -2.75 -12.28 17.34
N HIS A 170 -3.82 -11.49 17.45
CA HIS A 170 -4.98 -11.59 16.57
C HIS A 170 -5.39 -10.26 15.94
N TYR A 171 -4.74 -9.16 16.26
CA TYR A 171 -5.11 -7.85 15.75
C TYR A 171 -3.88 -7.03 15.39
N TYR A 172 -4.10 -6.07 14.53
CA TYR A 172 -3.11 -5.04 14.23
C TYR A 172 -3.80 -3.72 13.89
N ALA A 173 -3.10 -2.63 14.17
CA ALA A 173 -3.49 -1.28 13.78
C ALA A 173 -2.24 -0.49 13.38
N SER A 174 -2.35 0.24 12.30
CA SER A 174 -1.24 0.94 11.63
C SER A 174 -1.63 2.36 11.30
N LEU A 175 -0.75 3.30 11.61
CA LEU A 175 -0.84 4.69 11.19
C LEU A 175 0.47 5.11 10.53
N THR A 176 0.40 5.74 9.35
CA THR A 176 1.58 6.21 8.61
C THR A 176 1.33 7.60 8.08
N ALA A 177 2.36 8.45 8.18
CA ALA A 177 2.45 9.70 7.46
C ALA A 177 3.65 9.62 6.50
N ALA A 178 3.40 9.66 5.20
CA ALA A 178 4.40 9.62 4.14
C ALA A 178 4.58 10.98 3.48
N ASN A 179 5.74 11.19 2.85
CA ASN A 179 6.15 12.45 2.21
C ASN A 179 6.15 13.62 3.21
N LEU A 180 6.83 13.43 4.35
CA LEU A 180 6.85 14.40 5.45
C LEU A 180 7.43 15.75 5.07
N PHE A 181 8.46 15.77 4.22
CA PHE A 181 9.15 17.00 3.81
C PHE A 181 8.38 17.77 2.75
N GLN A 182 7.45 17.12 2.05
CA GLN A 182 6.73 17.73 0.91
C GLN A 182 7.72 18.36 -0.07
N SER A 183 8.75 17.63 -0.43
CA SER A 183 9.84 18.12 -1.24
C SER A 183 9.34 18.70 -2.57
N LYS A 184 9.94 19.80 -2.99
CA LYS A 184 9.58 20.47 -4.24
C LYS A 184 10.13 19.67 -5.43
N MET A 185 9.27 19.34 -6.38
CA MET A 185 9.67 18.79 -7.67
C MET A 185 10.10 19.97 -8.57
N LYS A 186 11.40 20.07 -8.81
CA LYS A 186 11.96 21.07 -9.74
C LYS A 186 11.84 20.55 -11.17
N VAL A 187 10.63 20.52 -11.68
CA VAL A 187 10.31 20.17 -13.06
C VAL A 187 9.73 21.44 -13.68
N ASN A 188 10.34 21.91 -14.74
CA ASN A 188 10.04 23.17 -15.41
C ASN A 188 10.04 24.41 -14.50
N GLN A 189 11.03 25.29 -14.68
CA GLN A 189 11.21 26.51 -13.86
C GLN A 189 10.03 27.50 -13.98
N ASN A 190 9.17 27.34 -14.98
CA ASN A 190 8.02 28.20 -15.23
C ASN A 190 6.74 27.78 -14.48
N ILE A 191 6.70 26.58 -13.88
CA ILE A 191 5.54 26.11 -13.11
C ILE A 191 5.76 26.46 -11.64
N LYS A 192 4.90 27.31 -11.10
CA LYS A 192 4.87 27.63 -9.68
C LYS A 192 4.59 26.36 -8.85
N GLU A 193 5.59 25.98 -8.05
CA GLU A 193 5.47 25.09 -6.88
C GLU A 193 4.73 23.76 -7.08
N ASN A 194 5.35 22.82 -7.78
CA ASN A 194 4.95 21.42 -7.72
C ASN A 194 5.58 20.79 -6.46
N LYS A 195 4.77 20.58 -5.42
CA LYS A 195 5.19 19.95 -4.16
C LYS A 195 4.57 18.58 -4.01
N MET A 196 5.34 17.65 -3.46
CA MET A 196 4.77 16.39 -3.01
C MET A 196 3.72 16.64 -1.94
N VAL A 197 2.66 15.86 -1.96
CA VAL A 197 1.58 15.95 -0.98
C VAL A 197 1.79 14.88 0.09
N ARG A 198 1.58 15.21 1.35
CA ARG A 198 1.59 14.22 2.44
C ARG A 198 0.43 13.25 2.27
N HIS A 199 0.75 11.99 2.49
CA HIS A 199 -0.24 10.91 2.50
C HIS A 199 -0.34 10.32 3.90
N TYR A 200 -1.55 10.10 4.33
CA TYR A 200 -1.87 9.47 5.59
C TYR A 200 -2.57 8.14 5.33
N PHE A 201 -2.05 7.09 5.95
CA PHE A 201 -2.61 5.75 5.86
C PHE A 201 -2.97 5.29 7.27
N LEU A 202 -4.20 4.84 7.44
CA LEU A 202 -4.67 4.16 8.64
C LEU A 202 -5.22 2.81 8.20
N PHE A 203 -4.65 1.72 8.69
CA PHE A 203 -5.20 0.40 8.41
C PHE A 203 -5.14 -0.49 9.63
N GLY A 204 -6.05 -1.45 9.69
CA GLY A 204 -6.10 -2.42 10.76
C GLY A 204 -6.98 -3.60 10.42
N GLY A 205 -6.80 -4.67 11.17
CA GLY A 205 -7.54 -5.90 10.98
C GLY A 205 -7.57 -6.76 12.23
N TYR A 206 -8.44 -7.74 12.18
CA TYR A 206 -8.57 -8.74 13.23
C TYR A 206 -8.63 -10.14 12.61
N ARG A 207 -7.91 -11.08 13.19
CA ARG A 207 -7.85 -12.46 12.72
C ARG A 207 -8.64 -13.38 13.62
N PHE A 208 -9.72 -13.90 13.09
CA PHE A 208 -10.51 -14.96 13.73
C PHE A 208 -9.94 -16.32 13.34
N VAL A 209 -9.52 -17.08 14.33
CA VAL A 209 -8.98 -18.44 14.13
C VAL A 209 -10.05 -19.43 14.51
N PHE A 210 -10.45 -20.29 13.57
CA PHE A 210 -11.44 -21.35 13.78
C PHE A 210 -10.73 -22.71 13.79
N GLU A 211 -10.39 -23.18 14.99
CA GLU A 211 -9.83 -24.53 15.17
C GLU A 211 -10.94 -25.58 15.09
N LYS A 212 -10.91 -26.42 14.08
CA LYS A 212 -11.86 -27.52 13.93
C LYS A 212 -11.20 -28.88 13.91
N SER A 213 -10.23 -29.15 14.73
CA SER A 213 -9.39 -30.36 14.79
C SER A 213 -7.94 -30.08 14.34
N LYS A 214 -7.01 -30.84 14.88
CA LYS A 214 -5.55 -30.72 14.68
C LYS A 214 -5.04 -30.73 13.23
N LYS A 215 -5.95 -30.75 12.23
CA LYS A 215 -5.57 -30.91 10.81
C LYS A 215 -6.05 -29.81 9.87
N THR A 216 -6.99 -28.94 10.29
CA THR A 216 -7.56 -27.96 9.36
C THR A 216 -7.88 -26.67 10.10
N ASP A 217 -6.94 -25.73 10.06
CA ASP A 217 -7.12 -24.40 10.62
C ASP A 217 -7.69 -23.50 9.53
N PHE A 218 -8.85 -22.91 9.83
CA PHE A 218 -9.44 -21.86 9.02
C PHE A 218 -9.27 -20.55 9.75
N GLU A 219 -8.85 -19.49 9.04
CA GLU A 219 -8.75 -18.16 9.59
C GLU A 219 -9.52 -17.20 8.70
N LEU A 220 -10.20 -16.24 9.33
CA LEU A 220 -10.91 -15.15 8.66
C LEU A 220 -10.33 -13.83 9.14
N GLU A 221 -9.94 -12.98 8.21
CA GLU A 221 -9.32 -11.70 8.51
C GLU A 221 -10.06 -10.56 7.80
N PRO A 222 -11.06 -9.94 8.45
CA PRO A 222 -11.55 -8.65 8.05
C PRO A 222 -10.51 -7.58 8.35
N SER A 223 -10.34 -6.64 7.42
CA SER A 223 -9.49 -5.47 7.57
C SER A 223 -10.04 -4.27 6.82
N ILE A 224 -9.62 -3.09 7.25
CA ILE A 224 -9.98 -1.83 6.62
C ILE A 224 -8.73 -0.98 6.46
N MET A 225 -8.63 -0.26 5.34
CA MET A 225 -7.68 0.81 5.14
C MET A 225 -8.39 2.11 4.81
N ILE A 226 -7.89 3.19 5.37
CA ILE A 226 -8.26 4.56 5.04
C ILE A 226 -7.01 5.25 4.52
N LYS A 227 -7.11 5.79 3.31
CA LYS A 227 -6.05 6.59 2.70
C LYS A 227 -6.57 8.01 2.46
N THR A 228 -5.80 9.01 2.84
CA THR A 228 -6.12 10.41 2.60
C THR A 228 -4.86 11.25 2.39
N THR A 229 -5.06 12.44 1.84
CA THR A 229 -4.04 13.47 1.74
C THR A 229 -4.58 14.77 2.34
N GLU A 230 -3.72 15.79 2.47
CA GLU A 230 -4.16 17.13 2.90
C GLU A 230 -5.15 17.80 1.92
N LYS A 231 -5.31 17.25 0.72
CA LYS A 231 -6.08 17.87 -0.38
C LYS A 231 -7.21 17.00 -0.92
N THR A 232 -7.32 15.73 -0.48
CA THR A 232 -8.31 14.79 -1.03
C THR A 232 -9.21 14.25 0.05
N LEU A 233 -10.41 13.83 -0.36
CA LEU A 233 -11.30 13.09 0.52
C LEU A 233 -10.69 11.71 0.86
N PRO A 234 -10.99 11.18 2.05
CA PRO A 234 -10.56 9.85 2.43
C PRO A 234 -11.09 8.77 1.49
N GLN A 235 -10.23 7.88 1.04
CA GLN A 235 -10.57 6.66 0.32
C GLN A 235 -10.54 5.48 1.30
N PHE A 236 -11.50 4.57 1.15
CA PHE A 236 -11.69 3.42 2.00
C PHE A 236 -11.48 2.13 1.20
N ASP A 237 -10.75 1.18 1.77
CA ASP A 237 -10.62 -0.19 1.25
C ASP A 237 -11.10 -1.14 2.34
N ILE A 238 -12.15 -1.90 2.08
CA ILE A 238 -12.70 -2.91 2.98
C ILE A 238 -12.31 -4.27 2.43
N ASN A 239 -11.67 -5.08 3.27
CA ASN A 239 -11.12 -6.36 2.85
C ASN A 239 -11.61 -7.50 3.74
N LEU A 240 -11.77 -8.66 3.14
CA LEU A 240 -12.05 -9.91 3.82
C LEU A 240 -11.16 -10.99 3.22
N LYS A 241 -10.26 -11.54 4.03
CA LYS A 241 -9.40 -12.66 3.65
C LYS A 241 -9.77 -13.91 4.39
N PHE A 242 -9.71 -15.01 3.69
CA PHE A 242 -9.91 -16.35 4.21
C PHE A 242 -8.66 -17.20 3.97
N PHE A 243 -8.13 -17.80 5.05
CA PHE A 243 -6.96 -18.66 5.00
C PHE A 243 -7.35 -20.11 5.27
N ILE A 244 -6.75 -21.02 4.53
CA ILE A 244 -6.88 -22.46 4.70
C ILE A 244 -5.51 -23.04 5.05
N LYS A 245 -5.35 -23.60 6.25
CA LYS A 245 -4.09 -24.17 6.78
C LYS A 245 -2.92 -23.19 6.76
N GLN A 246 -3.18 -21.90 6.64
CA GLN A 246 -2.18 -20.85 6.43
C GLN A 246 -1.29 -21.06 5.18
N ASP A 247 -1.63 -22.01 4.33
CA ASP A 247 -0.90 -22.31 3.10
C ASP A 247 -1.61 -21.74 1.87
N TYR A 248 -2.93 -21.58 1.95
CA TYR A 248 -3.74 -21.00 0.87
C TYR A 248 -4.55 -19.84 1.40
N TRP A 249 -4.71 -18.81 0.60
CA TRP A 249 -5.67 -17.75 0.90
C TRP A 249 -6.42 -17.31 -0.34
N PHE A 250 -7.61 -16.83 -0.10
CA PHE A 250 -8.32 -16.02 -1.05
C PHE A 250 -8.95 -14.84 -0.32
N GLY A 251 -9.14 -13.74 -1.03
CA GLY A 251 -9.71 -12.54 -0.44
C GLY A 251 -10.49 -11.75 -1.46
N ILE A 252 -11.39 -10.96 -0.92
CA ILE A 252 -12.16 -9.97 -1.66
C ILE A 252 -11.97 -8.62 -0.99
N SER A 253 -11.88 -7.57 -1.80
CA SER A 253 -11.79 -6.21 -1.32
C SER A 253 -12.73 -5.32 -2.13
N VAL A 254 -13.30 -4.34 -1.48
CA VAL A 254 -14.15 -3.33 -2.10
C VAL A 254 -13.58 -1.97 -1.80
N ARG A 255 -13.36 -1.20 -2.86
CA ARG A 255 -12.99 0.21 -2.81
C ARG A 255 -14.17 1.01 -3.35
N PRO A 256 -15.02 1.57 -2.46
CA PRO A 256 -16.22 2.27 -2.87
C PRO A 256 -15.92 3.38 -3.88
N GLY A 257 -16.66 3.37 -4.99
CA GLY A 257 -16.49 4.35 -6.07
C GLY A 257 -15.33 4.11 -7.03
N ASP A 258 -14.54 3.03 -6.84
CA ASP A 258 -13.38 2.72 -7.68
C ASP A 258 -13.39 1.29 -8.21
N SER A 259 -13.24 0.27 -7.35
CA SER A 259 -13.02 -1.09 -7.83
C SER A 259 -13.47 -2.18 -6.85
N PHE A 260 -13.66 -3.38 -7.41
CA PHE A 260 -13.75 -4.64 -6.69
C PHE A 260 -12.49 -5.46 -6.97
N ILE A 261 -11.90 -6.02 -5.94
CA ILE A 261 -10.64 -6.73 -6.02
C ILE A 261 -10.85 -8.16 -5.54
N ALA A 262 -10.42 -9.13 -6.34
CA ALA A 262 -10.30 -10.52 -5.92
C ALA A 262 -8.83 -10.89 -5.83
N ASN A 263 -8.43 -11.59 -4.77
CA ASN A 263 -7.06 -12.04 -4.61
C ASN A 263 -7.00 -13.50 -4.16
N VAL A 264 -5.97 -14.19 -4.62
CA VAL A 264 -5.68 -15.59 -4.27
C VAL A 264 -4.19 -15.75 -4.07
N GLY A 265 -3.79 -16.75 -3.29
CA GLY A 265 -2.40 -17.07 -3.21
C GLY A 265 -2.13 -18.38 -2.47
N VAL A 266 -0.87 -18.76 -2.54
CA VAL A 266 -0.36 -20.02 -2.01
C VAL A 266 0.98 -19.81 -1.34
N LYS A 267 1.19 -20.50 -0.22
CA LYS A 267 2.47 -20.59 0.50
C LYS A 267 2.94 -22.02 0.46
N TYR A 268 4.18 -22.20 0.07
CA TYR A 268 4.87 -23.49 0.14
C TYR A 268 6.20 -23.32 0.85
N LYS A 269 6.30 -23.89 2.04
CA LYS A 269 7.46 -23.71 2.94
C LYS A 269 7.67 -22.21 3.22
N GLN A 270 8.84 -21.69 2.84
CA GLN A 270 9.24 -20.30 3.00
C GLN A 270 8.83 -19.38 1.84
N TYR A 271 8.32 -19.93 0.76
CA TYR A 271 7.93 -19.19 -0.45
C TYR A 271 6.45 -18.96 -0.48
N TYR A 272 6.01 -17.81 -0.94
CA TYR A 272 4.61 -17.55 -1.22
C TYR A 272 4.42 -16.77 -2.51
N PHE A 273 3.29 -17.00 -3.13
CA PHE A 273 2.88 -16.32 -4.36
C PHE A 273 1.44 -15.86 -4.21
N GLY A 274 1.18 -14.61 -4.58
CA GLY A 274 -0.15 -14.02 -4.59
C GLY A 274 -0.46 -13.37 -5.93
N TYR A 275 -1.72 -13.44 -6.31
CA TYR A 275 -2.27 -12.77 -7.48
C TYR A 275 -3.53 -12.01 -7.09
N ALA A 276 -3.68 -10.77 -7.56
CA ALA A 276 -4.93 -10.04 -7.46
C ALA A 276 -5.34 -9.49 -8.82
N TYR A 277 -6.65 -9.41 -8.97
CA TYR A 277 -7.30 -8.83 -10.12
C TYR A 277 -8.33 -7.80 -9.66
N ASP A 278 -8.19 -6.56 -10.17
CA ASP A 278 -9.06 -5.45 -9.83
C ASP A 278 -9.99 -5.16 -11.01
N VAL A 279 -11.29 -5.22 -10.75
CA VAL A 279 -12.34 -4.79 -11.70
C VAL A 279 -12.71 -3.36 -11.36
N THR A 280 -12.44 -2.43 -12.26
CA THR A 280 -12.78 -1.01 -12.11
C THR A 280 -14.25 -0.77 -12.45
N PHE A 281 -14.96 0.01 -11.63
CA PHE A 281 -16.39 0.38 -11.87
C PHE A 281 -16.56 1.78 -12.43
N SER A 282 -15.49 2.58 -12.51
CA SER A 282 -15.55 3.92 -13.09
C SER A 282 -15.68 3.86 -14.62
N ASP A 283 -15.89 5.01 -15.26
CA ASP A 283 -15.96 5.14 -16.72
C ASP A 283 -14.73 4.59 -17.44
N LEU A 284 -13.61 4.44 -16.72
CA LEU A 284 -12.40 3.79 -17.22
C LEU A 284 -12.63 2.30 -17.56
N SER A 285 -13.64 1.65 -17.01
CA SER A 285 -13.97 0.25 -17.29
C SER A 285 -14.20 -0.03 -18.78
N ASN A 286 -14.62 0.97 -19.55
CA ASN A 286 -14.84 0.85 -20.99
C ASN A 286 -13.53 0.77 -21.81
N TYR A 287 -12.39 1.12 -21.19
CA TYR A 287 -11.10 1.26 -21.87
C TYR A 287 -10.01 0.34 -21.30
N THR A 288 -10.32 -0.41 -20.24
CA THR A 288 -9.35 -1.25 -19.53
C THR A 288 -9.89 -2.66 -19.29
N TRP A 289 -8.98 -3.60 -19.22
CA TRP A 289 -9.23 -4.98 -18.79
C TRP A 289 -9.01 -5.15 -17.28
N GLY A 290 -9.11 -4.05 -16.50
CA GLY A 290 -8.85 -4.04 -15.07
C GLY A 290 -7.36 -3.94 -14.75
N SER A 291 -7.01 -4.14 -13.45
CA SER A 291 -5.64 -4.11 -12.99
C SER A 291 -5.20 -5.49 -12.49
N GLN A 292 -3.91 -5.78 -12.61
CA GLN A 292 -3.33 -7.05 -12.22
C GLN A 292 -2.15 -6.83 -11.30
N GLU A 293 -2.08 -7.63 -10.24
CA GLU A 293 -0.99 -7.58 -9.28
C GLU A 293 -0.45 -8.97 -8.99
N PHE A 294 0.88 -9.08 -9.01
CA PHE A 294 1.61 -10.28 -8.65
C PHE A 294 2.52 -9.98 -7.47
N ILE A 295 2.52 -10.86 -6.48
CA ILE A 295 3.43 -10.82 -5.35
C ILE A 295 4.14 -12.17 -5.26
N PHE A 296 5.47 -12.10 -5.12
CA PHE A 296 6.29 -13.25 -4.75
C PHE A 296 7.09 -12.90 -3.51
N GLY A 297 7.09 -13.77 -2.51
CA GLY A 297 7.81 -13.55 -1.29
C GLY A 297 8.56 -14.77 -0.77
N VAL A 298 9.62 -14.49 -0.02
CA VAL A 298 10.46 -15.49 0.64
C VAL A 298 10.65 -15.08 2.10
N ASN A 299 10.31 -15.97 3.03
CA ASN A 299 10.45 -15.78 4.47
C ASN A 299 11.73 -16.48 4.96
N ILE A 300 12.85 -15.76 5.03
CA ILE A 300 14.14 -16.31 5.44
C ILE A 300 14.16 -16.52 6.95
N GLY A 301 14.51 -17.74 7.39
CA GLY A 301 14.58 -18.09 8.82
C GLY A 301 13.22 -18.39 9.46
N GLU A 302 12.15 -18.52 8.67
CA GLU A 302 10.86 -18.96 9.17
C GLU A 302 10.94 -20.40 9.69
N ASN A 303 10.67 -20.57 10.98
CA ASN A 303 10.69 -21.87 11.64
C ASN A 303 9.34 -22.57 11.41
N SER A 304 9.28 -23.55 10.53
CA SER A 304 8.06 -24.28 10.12
C SER A 304 7.31 -24.97 11.28
N ARG A 305 7.90 -25.01 12.47
CA ARG A 305 7.33 -25.67 13.66
C ARG A 305 6.68 -24.70 14.67
N LYS A 306 6.91 -23.38 14.61
CA LYS A 306 6.50 -22.48 15.70
C LYS A 306 5.40 -21.47 15.37
N HIS A 307 5.34 -20.93 14.21
CA HIS A 307 4.26 -20.02 13.81
C HIS A 307 4.24 -19.88 12.29
N ARG A 308 3.23 -20.46 11.66
CA ARG A 308 2.85 -20.11 10.31
C ARG A 308 1.97 -18.86 10.40
N SER A 309 2.58 -17.70 10.54
CA SER A 309 1.87 -16.43 10.53
C SER A 309 2.30 -15.63 9.33
N PHE A 310 1.36 -15.08 8.58
CA PHE A 310 1.63 -14.08 7.56
C PHE A 310 1.86 -12.68 8.17
N PHE A 311 1.69 -12.56 9.51
CA PHE A 311 1.89 -11.33 10.28
C PHE A 311 2.80 -11.55 11.46
#